data_ff736cfc2baef626dc77da7bbf4decbd
#
_entry.id   ff736cfc2baef626dc77da7bbf4decbd
#
_cell.length_a   1.000
_cell.length_b   1.000
_cell.length_c   1.000
_cell.angle_alpha   90.00
_cell.angle_beta   90.00
_cell.angle_gamma   90.00
#
_symmetry.space_group_name_H-M   'P 1'
#
loop_
_entity.id
_entity.type
_entity.pdbx_description
1 polymer ?
#
loop_
_entity_poly.entity_id
_entity_poly.type
_entity_poly.pdbx_seq_one_letter_code
_entity_poly.pdbx_strand_id
1 'polypeptide(L)'
;DCEEWVFGGSNKVGWGPISLAYVCQKYGKKSTCFWADRKEPTWHQQKYMEYGGRIEWVKMGMLNVTLSRAERYRRESPQTRRTLPLGLEHDWVLGSIVKVAQSLPLVPDVIWTVGSSGTLNRGLQLAFPESEVHVIQTGHKLDERQIGRAKLWETAYKYDKPVKASEAPPFPSAPEYDAKAWKVIQENIDRSKTNLFWNVAA
;
A
#
# COMPACT_ATOMS: atom_id res chain seq x y z
N ASP A 1 -10.44 -17.81 15.35
CA ASP A 1 -11.39 -16.79 14.87
C ASP A 1 -10.90 -15.40 15.24
N CYS A 2 -10.63 -14.55 14.24
CA CYS A 2 -10.20 -13.17 14.47
C CYS A 2 -11.44 -12.26 14.46
N GLU A 3 -11.62 -11.47 15.53
CA GLU A 3 -12.72 -10.50 15.63
C GLU A 3 -12.26 -9.09 15.27
N GLU A 4 -11.00 -8.79 15.52
CA GLU A 4 -10.44 -7.46 15.38
C GLU A 4 -9.06 -7.49 14.71
N TRP A 5 -8.89 -6.68 13.67
CA TRP A 5 -7.62 -6.45 13.03
C TRP A 5 -7.01 -5.14 13.50
N VAL A 6 -5.75 -5.20 13.90
CA VAL A 6 -5.01 -4.08 14.45
C VAL A 6 -3.91 -3.65 13.47
N PHE A 7 -3.77 -2.37 13.25
CA PHE A 7 -2.73 -1.80 12.41
C PHE A 7 -1.94 -0.72 13.17
N GLY A 8 -0.65 -0.74 13.06
CA GLY A 8 0.23 0.29 13.59
C GLY A 8 1.08 0.89 12.48
N GLY A 9 1.56 2.09 12.71
CA GLY A 9 2.60 2.65 11.88
C GLY A 9 2.16 3.44 10.66
N SER A 10 0.95 3.95 10.66
CA SER A 10 0.56 4.88 9.62
C SER A 10 0.98 6.32 9.92
N ASN A 11 1.43 7.01 8.89
CA ASN A 11 1.80 8.42 8.90
C ASN A 11 0.61 9.32 8.52
N LYS A 12 0.86 10.46 7.86
CA LYS A 12 -0.19 11.36 7.35
C LYS A 12 -1.06 10.70 6.29
N VAL A 13 -0.43 9.89 5.45
CA VAL A 13 -1.05 9.17 4.35
C VAL A 13 -0.94 7.66 4.59
N GLY A 14 -2.00 6.93 4.35
CA GLY A 14 -1.99 5.49 4.60
C GLY A 14 -3.19 4.78 3.98
N TRP A 15 -3.00 4.17 2.82
CA TRP A 15 -4.02 3.39 2.15
C TRP A 15 -4.24 2.01 2.80
N GLY A 16 -3.20 1.44 3.42
CA GLY A 16 -3.31 0.17 4.12
C GLY A 16 -4.39 0.15 5.22
N PRO A 17 -4.43 1.12 6.14
CA PRO A 17 -5.50 1.23 7.11
C PRO A 17 -6.90 1.37 6.47
N ILE A 18 -7.05 2.20 5.44
CA ILE A 18 -8.34 2.39 4.74
C ILE A 18 -8.83 1.07 4.16
N SER A 19 -7.97 0.35 3.43
CA SER A 19 -8.28 -0.95 2.87
C SER A 19 -8.65 -1.97 3.96
N LEU A 20 -7.93 -1.95 5.09
CA LEU A 20 -8.24 -2.80 6.23
C LEU A 20 -9.63 -2.50 6.79
N ALA A 21 -9.97 -1.23 7.03
CA ALA A 21 -11.28 -0.84 7.56
C ALA A 21 -12.40 -1.28 6.61
N TYR A 22 -12.25 -1.04 5.31
CA TYR A 22 -13.20 -1.47 4.30
C TYR A 22 -13.43 -2.99 4.32
N VAL A 23 -12.37 -3.77 4.35
CA VAL A 23 -12.45 -5.24 4.39
C VAL A 23 -13.08 -5.70 5.71
N CYS A 24 -12.68 -5.12 6.84
CA CYS A 24 -13.27 -5.45 8.14
C CYS A 24 -14.77 -5.16 8.17
N GLN A 25 -15.19 -4.00 7.67
CA GLN A 25 -16.62 -3.64 7.57
C GLN A 25 -17.38 -4.67 6.74
N LYS A 26 -16.85 -5.04 5.57
CA LYS A 26 -17.47 -6.03 4.66
C LYS A 26 -17.66 -7.41 5.30
N TYR A 27 -16.76 -7.80 6.19
CA TYR A 27 -16.79 -9.13 6.84
C TYR A 27 -17.25 -9.09 8.31
N GLY A 28 -17.84 -7.98 8.75
CA GLY A 28 -18.35 -7.84 10.12
C GLY A 28 -17.27 -7.93 11.19
N LYS A 29 -16.04 -7.51 10.86
CA LYS A 29 -14.89 -7.48 11.75
C LYS A 29 -14.62 -6.06 12.23
N LYS A 30 -13.92 -5.93 13.36
CA LYS A 30 -13.43 -4.63 13.85
C LYS A 30 -12.05 -4.33 13.26
N SER A 31 -11.76 -3.04 13.05
CA SER A 31 -10.40 -2.58 12.75
C SER A 31 -10.01 -1.44 13.69
N THR A 32 -8.81 -1.54 14.26
CA THR A 32 -8.22 -0.52 15.12
C THR A 32 -6.85 -0.12 14.60
N CYS A 33 -6.63 1.17 14.39
CA CYS A 33 -5.35 1.71 13.92
C CYS A 33 -4.74 2.65 14.96
N PHE A 34 -3.47 2.43 15.29
CA PHE A 34 -2.68 3.31 16.13
C PHE A 34 -2.02 4.37 15.26
N TRP A 35 -2.48 5.62 15.40
CA TRP A 35 -2.09 6.72 14.53
C TRP A 35 -1.55 7.91 15.32
N ALA A 36 -0.64 8.66 14.71
CA ALA A 36 -0.12 9.88 15.31
C ALA A 36 -1.23 10.89 15.60
N ASP A 37 -1.25 11.41 16.84
CA ASP A 37 -2.20 12.43 17.28
C ASP A 37 -2.03 13.73 16.47
N ARG A 38 -3.16 14.37 16.14
CA ARG A 38 -3.25 15.58 15.33
C ARG A 38 -4.41 16.45 15.78
N LYS A 39 -4.28 17.75 15.56
CA LYS A 39 -5.37 18.70 15.81
C LYS A 39 -6.59 18.38 14.93
N GLU A 40 -6.35 18.05 13.66
CA GLU A 40 -7.39 17.70 12.70
C GLU A 40 -7.01 16.41 11.97
N PRO A 41 -7.94 15.45 11.86
CA PRO A 41 -7.71 14.24 11.07
C PRO A 41 -7.42 14.56 9.60
N THR A 42 -6.46 13.86 9.02
CA THR A 42 -6.23 13.92 7.58
C THR A 42 -7.37 13.25 6.81
N TRP A 43 -7.46 13.49 5.51
CA TRP A 43 -8.43 12.81 4.64
C TRP A 43 -8.36 11.27 4.80
N HIS A 44 -7.16 10.70 4.86
CA HIS A 44 -6.98 9.25 5.03
C HIS A 44 -7.53 8.74 6.37
N GLN A 45 -7.36 9.51 7.44
CA GLN A 45 -7.89 9.18 8.75
C GLN A 45 -9.41 9.30 8.80
N GLN A 46 -9.97 10.34 8.18
CA GLN A 46 -11.42 10.51 8.02
C GLN A 46 -12.01 9.33 7.23
N LYS A 47 -11.39 8.98 6.09
CA LYS A 47 -11.83 7.87 5.25
C LYS A 47 -11.76 6.52 5.98
N TYR A 48 -10.74 6.30 6.79
CA TYR A 48 -10.64 5.13 7.65
C TYR A 48 -11.81 5.04 8.63
N MET A 49 -12.17 6.16 9.29
CA MET A 49 -13.31 6.22 10.23
C MET A 49 -14.66 6.06 9.53
N GLU A 50 -14.82 6.56 8.31
CA GLU A 50 -16.03 6.37 7.50
C GLU A 50 -16.32 4.88 7.23
N TYR A 51 -15.29 4.04 7.10
CA TYR A 51 -15.43 2.59 7.00
C TYR A 51 -15.53 1.89 8.37
N GLY A 52 -15.84 2.64 9.43
CA GLY A 52 -16.00 2.09 10.79
C GLY A 52 -14.69 1.74 11.50
N GLY A 53 -13.56 2.21 10.99
CA GLY A 53 -12.27 2.02 11.64
C GLY A 53 -12.14 2.87 12.91
N ARG A 54 -11.61 2.29 13.97
CA ARG A 54 -11.31 2.95 15.25
C ARG A 54 -9.86 3.45 15.26
N ILE A 55 -9.66 4.73 15.58
CA ILE A 55 -8.32 5.29 15.75
C ILE A 55 -7.96 5.39 17.23
N GLU A 56 -6.83 4.81 17.61
CA GLU A 56 -6.14 5.04 18.86
C GLU A 56 -5.04 6.09 18.64
N TRP A 57 -5.25 7.28 19.17
CA TRP A 57 -4.34 8.41 18.99
C TRP A 57 -3.09 8.27 19.86
N VAL A 58 -1.94 8.43 19.24
CA VAL A 58 -0.64 8.30 19.89
C VAL A 58 0.09 9.63 19.87
N LYS A 59 0.28 10.25 21.05
CA LYS A 59 0.90 11.59 21.18
C LYS A 59 2.28 11.69 20.53
N MET A 60 3.12 10.66 20.69
CA MET A 60 4.41 10.55 20.03
C MET A 60 4.27 9.61 18.85
N GLY A 61 3.84 10.14 17.72
CA GLY A 61 3.47 9.37 16.53
C GLY A 61 4.62 8.88 15.67
N MET A 62 5.79 8.57 16.25
CA MET A 62 6.86 7.88 15.52
C MET A 62 6.43 6.46 15.17
N LEU A 63 6.90 5.96 14.03
CA LEU A 63 6.53 4.66 13.49
C LEU A 63 6.72 3.52 14.49
N ASN A 64 7.87 3.44 15.14
CA ASN A 64 8.17 2.42 16.13
C ASN A 64 7.25 2.50 17.37
N VAL A 65 6.81 3.68 17.76
CA VAL A 65 5.91 3.87 18.89
C VAL A 65 4.50 3.39 18.54
N THR A 66 3.98 3.76 17.39
CA THR A 66 2.65 3.31 16.93
C THR A 66 2.61 1.79 16.72
N LEU A 67 3.66 1.20 16.15
CA LEU A 67 3.81 -0.25 16.01
C LEU A 67 3.85 -0.96 17.37
N SER A 68 4.65 -0.45 18.31
CA SER A 68 4.74 -1.02 19.67
C SER A 68 3.41 -0.94 20.43
N ARG A 69 2.65 0.16 20.27
CA ARG A 69 1.33 0.31 20.87
C ARG A 69 0.31 -0.68 20.27
N ALA A 70 0.30 -0.82 18.96
CA ALA A 70 -0.55 -1.77 18.26
C ALA A 70 -0.28 -3.22 18.71
N GLU A 71 0.98 -3.60 18.82
CA GLU A 71 1.36 -4.93 19.25
C GLU A 71 1.01 -5.18 20.73
N ARG A 72 1.21 -4.20 21.60
CA ARG A 72 0.77 -4.32 23.01
C ARG A 72 -0.73 -4.52 23.10
N TYR A 73 -1.53 -3.73 22.37
CA TYR A 73 -2.97 -3.85 22.33
C TYR A 73 -3.43 -5.23 21.80
N ARG A 74 -2.76 -5.75 20.77
CA ARG A 74 -3.02 -7.10 20.28
C ARG A 74 -2.81 -8.16 21.35
N ARG A 75 -1.71 -8.04 22.13
CA ARG A 75 -1.37 -9.02 23.20
C ARG A 75 -2.36 -9.06 24.36
N GLU A 76 -3.15 -8.02 24.57
CA GLU A 76 -4.20 -8.00 25.58
C GLU A 76 -5.34 -8.98 25.26
N SER A 77 -5.53 -9.34 23.98
CA SER A 77 -6.55 -10.32 23.55
C SER A 77 -6.03 -11.14 22.35
N PRO A 78 -5.02 -11.99 22.57
CA PRO A 78 -4.31 -12.66 21.49
C PRO A 78 -5.15 -13.72 20.76
N GLN A 79 -6.25 -14.16 21.35
CA GLN A 79 -7.16 -15.13 20.75
C GLN A 79 -8.02 -14.48 19.66
N THR A 80 -8.43 -13.22 19.84
CA THR A 80 -9.40 -12.53 18.99
C THR A 80 -8.80 -11.42 18.15
N ARG A 81 -7.58 -10.93 18.46
CA ARG A 81 -6.89 -9.86 17.75
C ARG A 81 -5.73 -10.36 16.92
N ARG A 82 -5.61 -9.80 15.71
CA ARG A 82 -4.47 -10.02 14.80
C ARG A 82 -3.91 -8.67 14.32
N THR A 83 -2.61 -8.64 14.05
CA THR A 83 -1.97 -7.48 13.41
C THR A 83 -1.66 -7.78 11.96
N LEU A 84 -1.83 -6.77 11.10
CA LEU A 84 -1.22 -6.80 9.78
C LEU A 84 0.19 -6.22 9.86
N PRO A 85 1.16 -6.85 9.21
CA PRO A 85 2.52 -6.30 9.12
C PRO A 85 2.51 -5.02 8.30
N LEU A 86 3.45 -4.12 8.61
CA LEU A 86 3.68 -2.93 7.82
C LEU A 86 4.01 -3.32 6.38
N GLY A 87 3.43 -2.61 5.41
CA GLY A 87 3.61 -2.92 3.99
C GLY A 87 2.90 -4.19 3.54
N LEU A 88 2.08 -4.80 4.40
CA LEU A 88 1.34 -6.04 4.12
C LEU A 88 2.27 -7.21 3.71
N GLU A 89 3.50 -7.22 4.22
CA GLU A 89 4.50 -8.23 3.87
C GLU A 89 4.17 -9.58 4.54
N HIS A 90 3.34 -10.36 3.86
CA HIS A 90 2.87 -11.67 4.32
C HIS A 90 2.55 -12.57 3.12
N ASP A 91 2.84 -13.86 3.23
CA ASP A 91 2.66 -14.83 2.13
C ASP A 91 1.23 -14.91 1.62
N TRP A 92 0.24 -14.79 2.51
CA TRP A 92 -1.17 -14.76 2.08
C TRP A 92 -1.51 -13.53 1.25
N VAL A 93 -0.89 -12.39 1.54
CA VAL A 93 -1.06 -11.17 0.73
C VAL A 93 -0.41 -11.36 -0.63
N LEU A 94 0.80 -11.92 -0.67
CA LEU A 94 1.48 -12.27 -1.92
C LEU A 94 0.62 -13.22 -2.76
N GLY A 95 0.14 -14.31 -2.17
CA GLY A 95 -0.74 -15.26 -2.84
C GLY A 95 -2.04 -14.63 -3.34
N SER A 96 -2.61 -13.68 -2.61
CA SER A 96 -3.80 -12.94 -3.03
C SER A 96 -3.51 -12.02 -4.21
N ILE A 97 -2.37 -11.33 -4.23
CA ILE A 97 -1.93 -10.51 -5.36
C ILE A 97 -1.75 -11.38 -6.60
N VAL A 98 -1.08 -12.52 -6.48
CA VAL A 98 -0.88 -13.49 -7.57
C VAL A 98 -2.23 -13.93 -8.14
N LYS A 99 -3.16 -14.35 -7.28
CA LYS A 99 -4.49 -14.80 -7.70
C LYS A 99 -5.26 -13.71 -8.45
N VAL A 100 -5.25 -12.49 -7.95
CA VAL A 100 -5.93 -11.36 -8.61
C VAL A 100 -5.26 -11.02 -9.92
N ALA A 101 -3.93 -10.98 -9.96
CA ALA A 101 -3.18 -10.66 -11.16
C ALA A 101 -3.42 -11.71 -12.27
N GLN A 102 -3.40 -12.99 -11.94
CA GLN A 102 -3.67 -14.08 -12.88
C GLN A 102 -5.13 -14.17 -13.34
N SER A 103 -6.06 -13.50 -12.66
CA SER A 103 -7.46 -13.41 -13.10
C SER A 103 -7.71 -12.34 -14.17
N LEU A 104 -6.71 -11.53 -14.50
CA LEU A 104 -6.82 -10.56 -15.58
C LEU A 104 -6.96 -11.27 -16.95
N PRO A 105 -7.76 -10.71 -17.87
CA PRO A 105 -7.97 -11.30 -19.20
C PRO A 105 -6.79 -11.07 -20.17
N LEU A 106 -5.63 -10.65 -19.66
CA LEU A 106 -4.44 -10.36 -20.44
C LEU A 106 -3.16 -10.78 -19.69
N VAL A 107 -2.12 -11.10 -20.44
CA VAL A 107 -0.76 -11.25 -19.93
C VAL A 107 0.05 -10.04 -20.41
N PRO A 108 0.54 -9.18 -19.52
CA PRO A 108 1.31 -8.00 -19.95
C PRO A 108 2.73 -8.37 -20.33
N ASP A 109 3.29 -7.67 -21.34
CA ASP A 109 4.72 -7.72 -21.63
C ASP A 109 5.52 -6.92 -20.59
N VAL A 110 4.96 -5.78 -20.17
CA VAL A 110 5.58 -4.85 -19.23
C VAL A 110 4.62 -4.46 -18.12
N ILE A 111 5.08 -4.51 -16.88
CA ILE A 111 4.32 -4.13 -15.70
C ILE A 111 4.98 -2.92 -15.02
N TRP A 112 4.18 -1.90 -14.74
CA TRP A 112 4.56 -0.73 -13.98
C TRP A 112 3.84 -0.74 -12.64
N THR A 113 4.56 -0.54 -11.55
CA THR A 113 3.99 -0.50 -10.20
C THR A 113 4.75 0.45 -9.30
N VAL A 114 4.12 0.90 -8.22
CA VAL A 114 4.76 1.70 -7.18
C VAL A 114 5.10 0.81 -5.99
N GLY A 115 6.27 0.99 -5.43
CA GLY A 115 6.76 0.19 -4.31
C GLY A 115 7.28 1.02 -3.14
N SER A 116 6.84 0.67 -1.92
CA SER A 116 7.42 1.15 -0.67
C SER A 116 7.82 0.02 0.28
N SER A 117 7.23 -1.17 0.14
CA SER A 117 7.58 -2.40 0.86
C SER A 117 7.98 -3.54 -0.08
N GLY A 118 7.77 -3.38 -1.37
CA GLY A 118 8.04 -4.41 -2.37
C GLY A 118 7.00 -5.54 -2.44
N THR A 119 6.03 -5.60 -1.54
CA THR A 119 5.05 -6.69 -1.49
C THR A 119 4.27 -6.84 -2.79
N LEU A 120 3.72 -5.73 -3.30
CA LEU A 120 2.99 -5.74 -4.58
C LEU A 120 3.89 -6.12 -5.74
N ASN A 121 5.05 -5.48 -5.85
CA ASN A 121 6.05 -5.76 -6.87
C ASN A 121 6.44 -7.23 -6.91
N ARG A 122 6.71 -7.85 -5.76
CA ARG A 122 7.04 -9.28 -5.66
C ARG A 122 5.88 -10.18 -6.09
N GLY A 123 4.64 -9.83 -5.67
CA GLY A 123 3.44 -10.57 -6.08
C GLY A 123 3.23 -10.53 -7.59
N LEU A 124 3.43 -9.39 -8.23
CA LEU A 124 3.31 -9.24 -9.68
C LEU A 124 4.40 -10.01 -10.44
N GLN A 125 5.64 -10.03 -9.93
CA GLN A 125 6.72 -10.83 -10.50
C GLN A 125 6.42 -12.34 -10.43
N LEU A 126 5.78 -12.81 -9.37
CA LEU A 126 5.34 -14.21 -9.24
C LEU A 126 4.16 -14.53 -10.17
N ALA A 127 3.23 -13.59 -10.34
CA ALA A 127 2.07 -13.77 -11.19
C ALA A 127 2.43 -13.83 -12.68
N PHE A 128 3.42 -13.05 -13.09
CA PHE A 128 3.84 -12.89 -14.48
C PHE A 128 5.37 -13.05 -14.60
N PRO A 129 5.88 -14.30 -14.56
CA PRO A 129 7.32 -14.55 -14.52
C PRO A 129 8.07 -14.05 -15.77
N GLU A 130 7.42 -14.02 -16.93
CA GLU A 130 8.02 -13.60 -18.19
C GLU A 130 7.91 -12.09 -18.47
N SER A 131 7.06 -11.37 -17.74
CA SER A 131 6.88 -9.92 -17.95
C SER A 131 8.08 -9.14 -17.43
N GLU A 132 8.46 -8.09 -18.13
CA GLU A 132 9.38 -7.06 -17.62
C GLU A 132 8.67 -6.26 -16.52
N VAL A 133 9.27 -6.13 -15.35
CA VAL A 133 8.64 -5.42 -14.21
C VAL A 133 9.45 -4.18 -13.86
N HIS A 134 8.75 -3.05 -13.78
CA HIS A 134 9.29 -1.76 -13.38
C HIS A 134 8.65 -1.35 -12.06
N VAL A 135 9.47 -1.05 -11.06
CA VAL A 135 9.01 -0.55 -9.77
C VAL A 135 9.49 0.87 -9.53
N ILE A 136 8.55 1.78 -9.30
CA ILE A 136 8.83 3.16 -8.95
C ILE A 136 8.87 3.28 -7.43
N GLN A 137 10.05 3.55 -6.90
CA GLN A 137 10.27 3.65 -5.45
C GLN A 137 9.60 4.89 -4.89
N THR A 138 8.74 4.68 -3.89
CA THR A 138 8.08 5.77 -3.17
C THR A 138 8.13 5.52 -1.67
N GLY A 139 8.68 6.47 -0.92
CA GLY A 139 8.76 6.40 0.54
C GLY A 139 10.01 5.67 1.03
N HIS A 140 9.86 4.41 1.42
CA HIS A 140 10.99 3.64 1.93
C HIS A 140 11.91 3.18 0.79
N LYS A 141 13.22 3.15 1.07
CA LYS A 141 14.20 2.60 0.14
C LYS A 141 14.04 1.07 0.08
N LEU A 142 13.78 0.57 -1.11
CA LEU A 142 13.66 -0.86 -1.36
C LEU A 142 15.04 -1.53 -1.34
N ASP A 143 15.13 -2.68 -0.68
CA ASP A 143 16.29 -3.55 -0.74
C ASP A 143 16.23 -4.51 -1.95
N GLU A 144 17.30 -5.25 -2.20
CA GLU A 144 17.41 -6.19 -3.31
C GLU A 144 16.32 -7.28 -3.30
N ARG A 145 15.94 -7.78 -2.12
CA ARG A 145 14.88 -8.78 -1.96
C ARG A 145 13.51 -8.20 -2.32
N GLN A 146 13.27 -6.93 -1.95
CA GLN A 146 12.03 -6.22 -2.24
C GLN A 146 11.92 -5.82 -3.71
N ILE A 147 13.04 -5.49 -4.35
CA ILE A 147 13.11 -5.19 -5.79
C ILE A 147 12.97 -6.48 -6.61
N GLY A 148 13.65 -7.57 -6.22
CA GLY A 148 13.70 -8.80 -6.99
C GLY A 148 14.32 -8.58 -8.38
N ARG A 149 13.67 -9.08 -9.44
CA ARG A 149 14.10 -8.88 -10.84
C ARG A 149 13.59 -7.59 -11.48
N ALA A 150 12.83 -6.76 -10.75
CA ALA A 150 12.28 -5.54 -11.31
C ALA A 150 13.36 -4.49 -11.57
N LYS A 151 13.16 -3.69 -12.63
CA LYS A 151 13.93 -2.47 -12.85
C LYS A 151 13.45 -1.39 -11.89
N LEU A 152 14.36 -0.89 -11.06
CA LEU A 152 14.08 0.14 -10.08
C LEU A 152 14.15 1.54 -10.74
N TRP A 153 13.13 2.36 -10.43
CA TRP A 153 13.08 3.77 -10.80
C TRP A 153 12.91 4.63 -9.56
N GLU A 154 13.58 5.77 -9.55
CA GLU A 154 13.39 6.77 -8.52
C GLU A 154 12.42 7.85 -8.99
N THR A 155 11.66 8.40 -8.06
CA THR A 155 10.80 9.56 -8.33
C THR A 155 11.38 10.82 -7.67
N ALA A 156 11.24 11.97 -8.31
CA ALA A 156 11.61 13.26 -7.75
C ALA A 156 10.71 13.70 -6.57
N TYR A 157 9.59 13.02 -6.36
CA TYR A 157 8.62 13.40 -5.33
C TYR A 157 8.96 12.82 -3.96
N LYS A 158 8.96 13.66 -2.93
CA LYS A 158 9.04 13.22 -1.54
C LYS A 158 7.81 12.39 -1.16
N TYR A 159 7.98 11.48 -0.19
CA TYR A 159 6.94 10.52 0.22
C TYR A 159 5.56 11.13 0.48
N ASP A 160 5.50 12.19 1.30
CA ASP A 160 4.25 12.82 1.76
C ASP A 160 3.77 13.98 0.86
N LYS A 161 4.40 14.21 -0.29
CA LYS A 161 4.04 15.27 -1.22
C LYS A 161 3.25 14.72 -2.40
N PRO A 162 2.08 15.32 -2.71
CA PRO A 162 1.34 14.94 -3.89
C PRO A 162 2.07 15.38 -5.16
N VAL A 163 1.78 14.71 -6.26
CA VAL A 163 2.16 15.19 -7.59
C VAL A 163 1.41 16.49 -7.92
N LYS A 164 1.98 17.30 -8.79
CA LYS A 164 1.26 18.46 -9.35
C LYS A 164 0.10 17.98 -10.22
N ALA A 165 -1.00 18.71 -10.23
CA ALA A 165 -2.17 18.37 -11.06
C ALA A 165 -1.82 18.21 -12.55
N SER A 166 -0.86 19.00 -13.06
CA SER A 166 -0.37 18.94 -14.46
C SER A 166 0.48 17.69 -14.77
N GLU A 167 0.92 16.97 -13.76
CA GLU A 167 1.74 15.74 -13.86
C GLU A 167 0.98 14.48 -13.41
N ALA A 168 -0.29 14.66 -13.04
CA ALA A 168 -1.18 13.54 -12.66
C ALA A 168 -1.60 12.73 -13.90
N PRO A 169 -1.86 11.40 -13.73
CA PRO A 169 -2.41 10.61 -14.81
C PRO A 169 -3.84 11.07 -15.19
N PRO A 170 -4.32 10.79 -16.43
CA PRO A 170 -5.66 11.14 -16.87
C PRO A 170 -6.78 10.23 -16.32
N PHE A 171 -6.50 9.47 -15.28
CA PHE A 171 -7.41 8.56 -14.58
C PHE A 171 -7.23 8.70 -13.06
N PRO A 172 -8.20 8.27 -12.25
CA PRO A 172 -8.10 8.31 -10.79
C PRO A 172 -6.84 7.58 -10.29
N SER A 173 -6.05 8.25 -9.47
CA SER A 173 -4.82 7.71 -8.90
C SER A 173 -4.41 8.54 -7.68
N ALA A 174 -3.92 7.90 -6.64
CA ALA A 174 -3.50 8.58 -5.42
C ALA A 174 -2.32 9.54 -5.68
N PRO A 175 -2.52 10.85 -5.46
CA PRO A 175 -1.49 11.85 -5.80
C PRO A 175 -0.22 11.71 -4.97
N GLU A 176 -0.32 11.16 -3.76
CA GLU A 176 0.82 10.91 -2.87
C GLU A 176 1.52 9.58 -3.14
N TYR A 177 0.93 8.69 -3.96
CA TYR A 177 1.44 7.34 -4.17
C TYR A 177 1.51 6.96 -5.64
N ASP A 178 0.49 6.34 -6.21
CA ASP A 178 0.55 5.76 -7.56
C ASP A 178 0.73 6.81 -8.66
N ALA A 179 0.13 7.99 -8.52
CA ALA A 179 0.28 9.06 -9.51
C ALA A 179 1.75 9.49 -9.72
N LYS A 180 2.64 9.24 -8.76
CA LYS A 180 4.08 9.55 -8.89
C LYS A 180 4.78 8.72 -9.96
N ALA A 181 4.22 7.57 -10.34
CA ALA A 181 4.76 6.74 -11.40
C ALA A 181 4.51 7.31 -12.79
N TRP A 182 3.46 8.12 -12.96
CA TRP A 182 2.94 8.48 -14.27
C TRP A 182 3.98 9.15 -15.17
N LYS A 183 4.74 10.12 -14.67
CA LYS A 183 5.79 10.77 -15.42
C LYS A 183 6.87 9.80 -15.89
N VAL A 184 7.33 8.91 -14.98
CA VAL A 184 8.33 7.88 -15.32
C VAL A 184 7.80 6.95 -16.40
N ILE A 185 6.53 6.55 -16.29
CA ILE A 185 5.87 5.70 -17.30
C ILE A 185 5.83 6.42 -18.65
N GLN A 186 5.35 7.67 -18.71
CA GLN A 186 5.24 8.42 -19.95
C GLN A 186 6.56 8.59 -20.70
N GLU A 187 7.65 8.80 -19.96
CA GLU A 187 8.99 9.00 -20.49
C GLU A 187 9.66 7.70 -20.97
N ASN A 188 9.21 6.53 -20.48
CA ASN A 188 9.91 5.25 -20.67
C ASN A 188 9.05 4.13 -21.26
N ILE A 189 7.77 4.37 -21.52
CA ILE A 189 6.85 3.36 -22.02
C ILE A 189 7.17 2.96 -23.47
N ASP A 190 7.34 1.66 -23.71
CA ASP A 190 7.35 1.09 -25.05
C ASP A 190 5.91 0.80 -25.50
N ARG A 191 5.40 1.63 -26.41
CA ARG A 191 4.02 1.53 -26.90
C ARG A 191 3.78 0.37 -27.86
N SER A 192 4.82 -0.35 -28.30
CA SER A 192 4.69 -1.56 -29.10
C SER A 192 4.36 -2.80 -28.27
N LYS A 193 4.51 -2.68 -26.93
CA LYS A 193 4.27 -3.74 -25.95
C LYS A 193 2.94 -3.57 -25.24
N THR A 194 2.39 -4.67 -24.72
CA THR A 194 1.24 -4.63 -23.80
C THR A 194 1.70 -4.17 -22.42
N ASN A 195 1.36 -2.95 -22.06
CA ASN A 195 1.74 -2.35 -20.79
C ASN A 195 0.60 -2.40 -19.77
N LEU A 196 0.90 -2.85 -18.56
CA LEU A 196 0.00 -2.82 -17.42
C LEU A 196 0.55 -1.86 -16.37
N PHE A 197 -0.19 -0.82 -16.02
CA PHE A 197 0.07 -0.06 -14.82
C PHE A 197 -0.84 -0.53 -13.68
N TRP A 198 -0.24 -1.12 -12.65
CA TRP A 198 -0.98 -1.57 -11.47
C TRP A 198 -1.17 -0.40 -10.50
N ASN A 199 -2.31 0.28 -10.63
CA ASN A 199 -2.74 1.42 -9.83
C ASN A 199 -3.61 0.92 -8.66
N VAL A 200 -3.10 0.96 -7.42
CA VAL A 200 -3.78 0.36 -6.24
C VAL A 200 -4.60 1.35 -5.44
N ALA A 201 -4.34 2.64 -5.60
CA ALA A 201 -4.95 3.70 -4.80
C ALA A 201 -5.55 4.79 -5.71
N ALA A 202 -6.86 4.97 -5.62
CA ALA A 202 -7.60 5.93 -6.43
C ALA A 202 -8.74 6.60 -5.63
#